data_5dbcae0d17d136146464cbfcefadeb23
#
_entry.id   5dbcae0d17d136146464cbfcefadeb23
#
_cell.length_a   1.000
_cell.length_b   1.000
_cell.length_c   1.000
_cell.angle_alpha   90.00
_cell.angle_beta   90.00
_cell.angle_gamma   90.00
#
_symmetry.space_group_name_H-M   'P 1'
#
loop_
_entity.id
_entity.type
_entity.pdbx_description
1 polymer ?
#
loop_
_entity_poly.entity_id
_entity_poly.type
_entity_poly.pdbx_seq_one_letter_code
_entity_poly.pdbx_strand_id
1 'polypeptide(L)'
;LCPCGKTRNMTFNKKRGNNIKFDIVVVGAGPAGIAFACGFADTNIKIAIIDKLPNAVISNPKIDGREIALTHQSVEILKKINVWQNFSKKTISTIKEARILDGDSRYFLNFNHQEIQKENLGYLIPNHLIKKNLYKRLKKLSNITLIDKTECLSINTGEQYSSITLSNRKKIKTTLVIAADSRFSKVRSKMGIPAFVRNFNKDMIVCRMEHEKPHKNIAYEFFRYDQT
;
A
#
# COMPACT_ATOMS: atom_id res chain seq x y z
N LEU A 1 -5.42 64.33 12.86
CA LEU A 1 -6.51 64.36 11.89
C LEU A 1 -6.14 63.50 10.68
N CYS A 2 -6.53 62.23 10.69
CA CYS A 2 -6.49 61.33 9.54
C CYS A 2 -7.84 61.31 8.87
N PRO A 3 -7.94 61.38 7.56
CA PRO A 3 -9.20 61.14 6.86
C PRO A 3 -9.28 59.74 6.33
N CYS A 4 -10.28 59.10 6.82
CA CYS A 4 -11.29 58.33 6.11
C CYS A 4 -10.91 57.22 5.16
N GLY A 5 -11.36 56.04 5.54
CA GLY A 5 -11.36 54.79 4.83
C GLY A 5 -12.13 54.80 3.52
N LYS A 6 -11.58 54.03 2.59
CA LYS A 6 -12.32 53.44 1.49
C LYS A 6 -12.32 51.91 1.67
N THR A 7 -13.42 51.38 2.15
CA THR A 7 -13.73 49.97 2.10
C THR A 7 -13.80 49.56 0.62
N ARG A 8 -12.78 48.82 0.17
CA ARG A 8 -12.85 48.10 -1.11
C ARG A 8 -13.71 46.88 -0.89
N ASN A 9 -14.93 46.90 -1.39
CA ASN A 9 -15.73 45.70 -1.59
C ASN A 9 -15.02 44.79 -2.58
N MET A 10 -14.32 43.78 -2.05
CA MET A 10 -13.84 42.67 -2.89
C MET A 10 -15.04 41.77 -3.21
N THR A 11 -15.62 42.00 -4.38
CA THR A 11 -16.53 41.06 -5.01
C THR A 11 -15.75 39.80 -5.35
N PHE A 12 -15.87 38.78 -4.54
CA PHE A 12 -15.40 37.44 -4.85
C PHE A 12 -16.21 36.87 -6.00
N ASN A 13 -15.64 36.92 -7.20
CA ASN A 13 -16.19 36.28 -8.37
C ASN A 13 -16.16 34.76 -8.18
N LYS A 14 -17.29 34.19 -7.83
CA LYS A 14 -17.54 32.78 -7.58
C LYS A 14 -17.51 32.02 -8.91
N LYS A 15 -16.32 31.81 -9.51
CA LYS A 15 -16.15 30.73 -10.50
C LYS A 15 -16.38 29.43 -9.75
N ARG A 16 -17.54 28.81 -9.94
CA ARG A 16 -17.88 27.44 -9.50
C ARG A 16 -16.98 26.44 -10.26
N GLY A 17 -15.74 26.30 -9.82
CA GLY A 17 -14.97 25.10 -10.11
C GLY A 17 -15.55 24.00 -9.23
N ASN A 18 -15.98 22.87 -9.80
CA ASN A 18 -16.39 21.67 -9.09
C ASN A 18 -15.22 21.13 -8.26
N ASN A 19 -15.00 21.72 -7.08
CA ASN A 19 -14.04 21.23 -6.11
C ASN A 19 -14.69 20.05 -5.37
N ILE A 20 -14.40 18.84 -5.83
CA ILE A 20 -14.83 17.63 -5.14
C ILE A 20 -14.06 17.57 -3.82
N LYS A 21 -14.79 17.41 -2.71
CA LYS A 21 -14.20 17.36 -1.36
C LYS A 21 -14.22 15.92 -0.85
N PHE A 22 -13.07 15.44 -0.39
CA PHE A 22 -12.93 14.20 0.38
C PHE A 22 -12.25 14.53 1.72
N ASP A 23 -12.49 13.71 2.72
CA ASP A 23 -11.81 13.86 4.01
C ASP A 23 -10.37 13.36 3.90
N ILE A 24 -10.17 12.22 3.22
CA ILE A 24 -8.86 11.62 3.00
C ILE A 24 -8.68 11.32 1.51
N VAL A 25 -7.48 11.58 1.00
CA VAL A 25 -7.05 11.12 -0.32
C VAL A 25 -5.84 10.20 -0.17
N VAL A 26 -5.96 8.99 -0.70
CA VAL A 26 -4.89 8.00 -0.76
C VAL A 26 -4.33 7.99 -2.19
N VAL A 27 -3.02 8.19 -2.34
CA VAL A 27 -2.35 8.08 -3.64
C VAL A 27 -1.69 6.71 -3.73
N GLY A 28 -2.23 5.87 -4.61
CA GLY A 28 -1.82 4.47 -4.82
C GLY A 28 -2.86 3.45 -4.37
N ALA A 29 -3.38 2.67 -5.32
CA ALA A 29 -4.30 1.54 -5.09
C ALA A 29 -3.56 0.21 -4.92
N GLY A 30 -2.36 0.26 -4.32
CA GLY A 30 -1.62 -0.92 -3.89
C GLY A 30 -2.21 -1.55 -2.62
N PRO A 31 -1.67 -2.71 -2.17
CA PRO A 31 -2.17 -3.38 -0.97
C PRO A 31 -2.25 -2.46 0.26
N ALA A 32 -1.23 -1.65 0.49
CA ALA A 32 -1.19 -0.73 1.63
C ALA A 32 -2.28 0.36 1.54
N GLY A 33 -2.43 1.00 0.36
CA GLY A 33 -3.42 2.06 0.16
C GLY A 33 -4.85 1.57 0.27
N ILE A 34 -5.17 0.41 -0.33
CA ILE A 34 -6.51 -0.17 -0.23
C ILE A 34 -6.78 -0.66 1.20
N ALA A 35 -5.82 -1.33 1.86
CA ALA A 35 -5.98 -1.79 3.23
C ALA A 35 -6.22 -0.62 4.20
N PHE A 36 -5.45 0.48 4.06
CA PHE A 36 -5.66 1.70 4.82
C PHE A 36 -7.09 2.23 4.65
N ALA A 37 -7.55 2.40 3.41
CA ALA A 37 -8.88 2.91 3.13
C ALA A 37 -9.98 1.99 3.69
N CYS A 38 -9.83 0.66 3.56
CA CYS A 38 -10.77 -0.32 4.11
C CYS A 38 -10.86 -0.28 5.65
N GLY A 39 -9.85 0.26 6.34
CA GLY A 39 -9.89 0.49 7.79
C GLY A 39 -10.95 1.49 8.23
N PHE A 40 -11.51 2.28 7.31
CA PHE A 40 -12.56 3.26 7.56
C PHE A 40 -13.94 2.80 7.05
N ALA A 41 -14.11 1.48 6.85
CA ALA A 41 -15.32 0.92 6.23
C ALA A 41 -16.64 1.32 6.94
N ASP A 42 -16.59 1.35 8.27
CA ASP A 42 -17.77 1.58 9.11
C ASP A 42 -17.84 3.03 9.63
N THR A 43 -17.27 3.98 8.86
CA THR A 43 -17.24 5.40 9.19
C THR A 43 -17.90 6.25 8.11
N ASN A 44 -18.26 7.49 8.45
CA ASN A 44 -18.75 8.48 7.49
C ASN A 44 -17.61 9.22 6.74
N ILE A 45 -16.38 8.82 6.94
CA ILE A 45 -15.21 9.44 6.30
C ILE A 45 -15.20 9.11 4.81
N LYS A 46 -15.20 10.13 3.98
CA LYS A 46 -15.19 10.02 2.51
C LYS A 46 -13.73 9.94 2.04
N ILE A 47 -13.37 8.84 1.38
CA ILE A 47 -12.02 8.57 0.92
C ILE A 47 -11.98 8.49 -0.60
N ALA A 48 -11.02 9.17 -1.23
CA ALA A 48 -10.65 8.92 -2.61
C ALA A 48 -9.33 8.15 -2.66
N ILE A 49 -9.27 7.10 -3.49
CA ILE A 49 -8.02 6.44 -3.85
C ILE A 49 -7.71 6.81 -5.29
N ILE A 50 -6.52 7.36 -5.53
CA ILE A 50 -6.05 7.77 -6.87
C ILE A 50 -5.01 6.77 -7.34
N ASP A 51 -5.17 6.22 -8.54
CA ASP A 51 -4.17 5.34 -9.14
C ASP A 51 -4.05 5.57 -10.66
N LYS A 52 -2.83 5.47 -11.18
CA LYS A 52 -2.55 5.58 -12.62
C LYS A 52 -3.02 4.37 -13.42
N LEU A 53 -3.14 3.21 -12.78
CA LEU A 53 -3.59 1.98 -13.43
C LEU A 53 -5.10 2.03 -13.67
N PRO A 54 -5.56 1.45 -14.78
CA PRO A 54 -7.00 1.30 -15.01
C PRO A 54 -7.62 0.31 -14.02
N ASN A 55 -8.86 0.56 -13.68
CA ASN A 55 -9.65 -0.28 -12.77
C ASN A 55 -9.63 -1.77 -13.14
N ALA A 56 -9.64 -2.10 -14.43
CA ALA A 56 -9.55 -3.47 -14.92
C ALA A 56 -8.24 -4.18 -14.49
N VAL A 57 -7.12 -3.44 -14.41
CA VAL A 57 -5.83 -3.99 -13.96
C VAL A 57 -5.78 -4.11 -12.43
N ILE A 58 -6.34 -3.13 -11.72
CA ILE A 58 -6.39 -3.14 -10.24
C ILE A 58 -7.28 -4.30 -9.77
N SER A 59 -8.42 -4.53 -10.46
CA SER A 59 -9.40 -5.57 -10.11
C SER A 59 -8.93 -6.98 -10.42
N ASN A 60 -8.12 -7.14 -11.47
CA ASN A 60 -7.60 -8.44 -11.90
C ASN A 60 -6.07 -8.39 -12.06
N PRO A 61 -5.34 -8.35 -10.94
CA PRO A 61 -3.89 -8.29 -10.94
C PRO A 61 -3.28 -9.55 -11.54
N LYS A 62 -2.29 -9.37 -12.41
CA LYS A 62 -1.54 -10.49 -13.01
C LYS A 62 -0.77 -11.25 -11.93
N ILE A 63 -0.58 -12.55 -12.15
CA ILE A 63 0.32 -13.38 -11.35
C ILE A 63 1.74 -12.88 -11.60
N ASP A 64 2.43 -12.47 -10.53
CA ASP A 64 3.77 -11.88 -10.59
C ASP A 64 4.84 -12.76 -9.91
N GLY A 65 4.47 -14.00 -9.56
CA GLY A 65 5.38 -14.97 -8.93
C GLY A 65 5.75 -14.64 -7.49
N ARG A 66 5.40 -13.47 -6.99
CA ARG A 66 5.78 -13.06 -5.63
C ARG A 66 4.81 -13.61 -4.59
N GLU A 67 5.40 -14.14 -3.53
CA GLU A 67 4.69 -14.45 -2.30
C GLU A 67 5.10 -13.45 -1.21
N ILE A 68 4.12 -13.01 -0.46
CA ILE A 68 4.34 -12.00 0.59
C ILE A 68 4.26 -12.69 1.94
N ALA A 69 5.32 -12.57 2.71
CA ALA A 69 5.35 -12.99 4.10
C ALA A 69 4.56 -11.97 4.95
N LEU A 70 3.49 -12.45 5.56
CA LEU A 70 2.65 -11.67 6.44
C LEU A 70 2.93 -12.03 7.89
N THR A 71 3.18 -11.01 8.70
CA THR A 71 3.27 -11.16 10.16
C THR A 71 1.88 -11.40 10.75
N HIS A 72 1.81 -11.88 11.99
CA HIS A 72 0.55 -12.02 12.72
C HIS A 72 -0.22 -10.69 12.78
N GLN A 73 0.49 -9.57 13.00
CA GLN A 73 -0.12 -8.24 13.00
C GLN A 73 -0.78 -7.90 11.66
N SER A 74 -0.13 -8.22 10.55
CA SER A 74 -0.70 -8.00 9.21
C SER A 74 -1.96 -8.84 8.99
N VAL A 75 -1.97 -10.09 9.48
CA VAL A 75 -3.14 -10.97 9.42
C VAL A 75 -4.30 -10.42 10.26
N GLU A 76 -4.03 -9.94 11.46
CA GLU A 76 -5.05 -9.31 12.30
C GLU A 76 -5.67 -8.06 11.64
N ILE A 77 -4.85 -7.25 10.97
CA ILE A 77 -5.36 -6.12 10.17
C ILE A 77 -6.28 -6.62 9.06
N LEU A 78 -5.85 -7.65 8.29
CA LEU A 78 -6.66 -8.20 7.21
C LEU A 78 -7.97 -8.85 7.72
N LYS A 79 -7.98 -9.42 8.91
CA LYS A 79 -9.19 -9.92 9.59
C LYS A 79 -10.13 -8.75 9.94
N LYS A 80 -9.62 -7.71 10.60
CA LYS A 80 -10.40 -6.53 11.00
C LYS A 80 -11.08 -5.83 9.83
N ILE A 81 -10.41 -5.75 8.67
CA ILE A 81 -10.99 -5.15 7.47
C ILE A 81 -11.81 -6.13 6.62
N ASN A 82 -12.10 -7.33 7.13
CA ASN A 82 -12.89 -8.36 6.46
C ASN A 82 -12.32 -8.81 5.10
N VAL A 83 -11.00 -9.03 5.03
CA VAL A 83 -10.29 -9.51 3.83
C VAL A 83 -9.74 -10.91 4.03
N TRP A 84 -9.27 -11.25 5.24
CA TRP A 84 -8.60 -12.53 5.53
C TRP A 84 -9.46 -13.76 5.19
N GLN A 85 -10.73 -13.74 5.52
CA GLN A 85 -11.66 -14.84 5.29
C GLN A 85 -11.92 -15.16 3.81
N ASN A 86 -11.50 -14.29 2.90
CA ASN A 86 -11.63 -14.51 1.46
C ASN A 86 -10.48 -15.34 0.85
N PHE A 87 -9.44 -15.64 1.64
CA PHE A 87 -8.36 -16.52 1.19
C PHE A 87 -8.75 -17.98 1.38
N SER A 88 -8.52 -18.79 0.35
CA SER A 88 -8.63 -20.24 0.47
C SER A 88 -7.50 -20.78 1.34
N LYS A 89 -7.80 -21.75 2.20
CA LYS A 89 -6.77 -22.45 3.01
C LYS A 89 -5.63 -23.01 2.16
N LYS A 90 -5.92 -23.43 0.92
CA LYS A 90 -4.91 -23.94 -0.03
C LYS A 90 -3.92 -22.87 -0.52
N THR A 91 -4.26 -21.58 -0.39
CA THR A 91 -3.41 -20.47 -0.84
C THR A 91 -2.65 -19.79 0.30
N ILE A 92 -2.82 -20.28 1.51
CA ILE A 92 -2.13 -19.81 2.70
C ILE A 92 -1.08 -20.86 3.06
N SER A 93 0.19 -20.51 2.96
CA SER A 93 1.30 -21.32 3.46
C SER A 93 1.81 -20.75 4.78
N THR A 94 2.07 -21.61 5.76
CA THR A 94 2.64 -21.19 7.05
C THR A 94 4.16 -21.26 7.00
N ILE A 95 4.83 -20.36 7.72
CA ILE A 95 6.26 -20.42 8.00
C ILE A 95 6.40 -20.88 9.43
N LYS A 96 6.94 -22.09 9.67
CA LYS A 96 7.15 -22.63 11.01
C LYS A 96 8.56 -22.33 11.51
N GLU A 97 9.51 -22.28 10.62
CA GLU A 97 10.92 -22.07 10.93
C GLU A 97 11.56 -21.19 9.86
N ALA A 98 12.53 -20.38 10.23
CA ALA A 98 13.36 -19.64 9.31
C ALA A 98 14.83 -19.90 9.66
N ARG A 99 15.62 -20.31 8.66
CA ARG A 99 17.04 -20.62 8.79
C ARG A 99 17.86 -19.71 7.91
N ILE A 100 18.83 -19.07 8.52
CA ILE A 100 19.78 -18.20 7.82
C ILE A 100 21.14 -18.92 7.84
N LEU A 101 21.61 -19.28 6.65
CA LEU A 101 22.86 -19.98 6.46
C LEU A 101 23.90 -19.01 5.88
N ASP A 102 25.16 -19.20 6.30
CA ASP A 102 26.28 -18.35 5.92
C ASP A 102 27.37 -19.19 5.26
N GLY A 103 27.37 -19.20 3.92
CA GLY A 103 28.32 -19.93 3.10
C GLY A 103 28.44 -21.40 3.51
N ASP A 104 29.67 -21.85 3.73
CA ASP A 104 30.01 -23.23 4.13
C ASP A 104 30.05 -23.41 5.66
N SER A 105 29.60 -22.41 6.42
CA SER A 105 29.52 -22.47 7.87
C SER A 105 28.62 -23.63 8.34
N ARG A 106 29.07 -24.37 9.34
CA ARG A 106 28.23 -25.37 10.01
C ARG A 106 27.18 -24.72 10.96
N TYR A 107 27.36 -23.44 11.26
CA TYR A 107 26.44 -22.69 12.11
C TYR A 107 25.44 -21.94 11.25
N PHE A 108 24.21 -21.87 11.73
CA PHE A 108 23.13 -21.09 11.11
C PHE A 108 22.28 -20.46 12.20
N LEU A 109 21.68 -19.32 11.88
CA LEU A 109 20.66 -18.74 12.74
C LEU A 109 19.34 -19.46 12.51
N ASN A 110 18.71 -19.89 13.57
CA ASN A 110 17.42 -20.56 13.53
C ASN A 110 16.38 -19.75 14.30
N PHE A 111 15.27 -19.50 13.68
CA PHE A 111 14.08 -18.91 14.31
C PHE A 111 12.97 -19.96 14.26
N ASN A 112 12.50 -20.39 15.43
CA ASN A 112 11.49 -21.41 15.52
C ASN A 112 10.21 -20.84 16.17
N HIS A 113 9.06 -21.19 15.60
CA HIS A 113 7.76 -20.74 16.09
C HIS A 113 7.49 -21.15 17.56
N GLN A 114 8.09 -22.24 18.03
CA GLN A 114 7.96 -22.71 19.41
C GLN A 114 8.60 -21.75 20.41
N GLU A 115 9.72 -21.10 20.06
CA GLU A 115 10.41 -20.11 20.91
C GLU A 115 9.54 -18.89 21.20
N ILE A 116 8.67 -18.52 20.27
CA ILE A 116 7.72 -17.41 20.42
C ILE A 116 6.32 -17.88 20.88
N GLN A 117 6.16 -19.16 21.22
CA GLN A 117 4.90 -19.78 21.66
C GLN A 117 3.71 -19.50 20.70
N LYS A 118 3.95 -19.59 19.41
CA LYS A 118 2.95 -19.42 18.33
C LYS A 118 2.85 -20.71 17.50
N GLU A 119 1.76 -20.85 16.76
CA GLU A 119 1.59 -21.98 15.83
C GLU A 119 2.53 -21.90 14.61
N ASN A 120 2.99 -20.71 14.27
CA ASN A 120 3.90 -20.41 13.15
C ASN A 120 4.57 -19.05 13.36
N LEU A 121 5.58 -18.73 12.55
CA LEU A 121 6.23 -17.42 12.52
C LEU A 121 5.46 -16.38 11.68
N GLY A 122 4.67 -16.85 10.73
CA GLY A 122 3.92 -16.03 9.81
C GLY A 122 3.32 -16.83 8.66
N TYR A 123 2.83 -16.12 7.66
CA TYR A 123 2.10 -16.70 6.55
C TYR A 123 2.63 -16.19 5.22
N LEU A 124 2.72 -17.06 4.21
CA LEU A 124 3.02 -16.70 2.83
C LEU A 124 1.72 -16.72 2.02
N ILE A 125 1.48 -15.64 1.29
CA ILE A 125 0.31 -15.51 0.40
C ILE A 125 0.74 -14.90 -0.93
N PRO A 126 0.28 -15.44 -2.06
CA PRO A 126 0.54 -14.85 -3.37
C PRO A 126 0.07 -13.40 -3.46
N ASN A 127 0.96 -12.49 -3.88
CA ASN A 127 0.72 -11.05 -3.93
C ASN A 127 -0.53 -10.68 -4.75
N HIS A 128 -0.76 -11.34 -5.88
CA HIS A 128 -1.93 -11.09 -6.72
C HIS A 128 -3.26 -11.43 -6.00
N LEU A 129 -3.27 -12.41 -5.09
CA LEU A 129 -4.45 -12.75 -4.30
C LEU A 129 -4.71 -11.72 -3.20
N ILE A 130 -3.66 -11.19 -2.58
CA ILE A 130 -3.79 -10.07 -1.62
C ILE A 130 -4.46 -8.88 -2.31
N LYS A 131 -3.93 -8.46 -3.45
CA LYS A 131 -4.49 -7.36 -4.25
C LYS A 131 -5.94 -7.62 -4.65
N LYS A 132 -6.24 -8.80 -5.16
CA LYS A 132 -7.57 -9.20 -5.61
C LYS A 132 -8.60 -9.16 -4.49
N ASN A 133 -8.27 -9.69 -3.31
CA ASN A 133 -9.18 -9.74 -2.17
C ASN A 133 -9.38 -8.36 -1.53
N LEU A 134 -8.34 -7.54 -1.46
CA LEU A 134 -8.44 -6.14 -1.04
C LEU A 134 -9.36 -5.34 -1.99
N TYR A 135 -9.20 -5.50 -3.30
CA TYR A 135 -10.08 -4.86 -4.28
C TYR A 135 -11.54 -5.31 -4.14
N LYS A 136 -11.78 -6.62 -3.95
CA LYS A 136 -13.13 -7.13 -3.70
C LYS A 136 -13.78 -6.49 -2.47
N ARG A 137 -13.00 -6.25 -1.41
CA ARG A 137 -13.48 -5.56 -0.20
C ARG A 137 -13.78 -4.09 -0.51
N LEU A 138 -12.87 -3.40 -1.16
CA LEU A 138 -13.01 -2.00 -1.58
C LEU A 138 -14.34 -1.77 -2.32
N LYS A 139 -14.68 -2.63 -3.26
CA LYS A 139 -15.92 -2.51 -4.07
C LYS A 139 -17.22 -2.62 -3.27
N LYS A 140 -17.17 -3.12 -2.06
CA LYS A 140 -18.33 -3.22 -1.16
C LYS A 140 -18.53 -1.97 -0.30
N LEU A 141 -17.61 -1.00 -0.37
CA LEU A 141 -17.61 0.17 0.49
C LEU A 141 -18.07 1.41 -0.27
N SER A 142 -19.18 2.00 0.18
CA SER A 142 -19.79 3.16 -0.47
C SER A 142 -19.09 4.49 -0.15
N ASN A 143 -18.37 4.55 0.97
CA ASN A 143 -17.64 5.74 1.40
C ASN A 143 -16.26 5.90 0.74
N ILE A 144 -15.84 4.95 -0.13
CA ILE A 144 -14.57 4.97 -0.81
C ILE A 144 -14.78 5.08 -2.33
N THR A 145 -14.13 6.06 -2.95
CA THR A 145 -14.17 6.29 -4.40
C THR A 145 -12.81 5.98 -5.01
N LEU A 146 -12.75 5.05 -5.97
CA LEU A 146 -11.54 4.79 -6.75
C LEU A 146 -11.53 5.71 -7.99
N ILE A 147 -10.47 6.51 -8.12
CA ILE A 147 -10.19 7.37 -9.27
C ILE A 147 -9.00 6.75 -10.01
N ASP A 148 -9.32 5.90 -10.95
CA ASP A 148 -8.35 5.17 -11.76
C ASP A 148 -7.86 5.99 -12.98
N LYS A 149 -6.84 5.46 -13.70
CA LYS A 149 -6.22 6.11 -14.87
C LYS A 149 -5.79 7.56 -14.62
N THR A 150 -5.45 7.87 -13.36
CA THR A 150 -5.22 9.24 -12.93
C THR A 150 -4.00 9.33 -12.03
N GLU A 151 -3.12 10.30 -12.31
CA GLU A 151 -1.94 10.59 -11.48
C GLU A 151 -2.14 11.85 -10.66
N CYS A 152 -1.51 11.89 -9.48
CA CYS A 152 -1.35 13.10 -8.70
C CYS A 152 -0.21 13.94 -9.26
N LEU A 153 -0.53 15.09 -9.88
CA LEU A 153 0.47 15.99 -10.49
C LEU A 153 1.11 16.90 -9.46
N SER A 154 0.31 17.50 -8.57
CA SER A 154 0.80 18.39 -7.52
C SER A 154 -0.08 18.32 -6.28
N ILE A 155 0.53 18.64 -5.15
CA ILE A 155 -0.13 18.77 -3.85
C ILE A 155 0.28 20.10 -3.27
N ASN A 156 -0.71 20.96 -2.98
CA ASN A 156 -0.50 22.20 -2.27
C ASN A 156 -1.14 22.07 -0.90
N THR A 157 -0.32 22.07 0.13
CA THR A 157 -0.77 22.01 1.52
C THR A 157 -1.18 23.39 2.02
N GLY A 158 -2.26 23.45 2.76
CA GLY A 158 -2.72 24.66 3.46
C GLY A 158 -3.09 24.30 4.90
N GLU A 159 -3.36 25.29 5.72
CA GLU A 159 -3.65 25.08 7.14
C GLU A 159 -4.87 24.19 7.41
N GLN A 160 -5.94 24.36 6.65
CA GLN A 160 -7.18 23.63 6.87
C GLN A 160 -7.38 22.45 5.91
N TYR A 161 -6.82 22.52 4.70
CA TYR A 161 -6.94 21.48 3.68
C TYR A 161 -5.81 21.54 2.67
N SER A 162 -5.54 20.40 2.07
CA SER A 162 -4.65 20.26 0.92
C SER A 162 -5.45 20.28 -0.39
N SER A 163 -4.86 20.82 -1.45
CA SER A 163 -5.41 20.80 -2.81
C SER A 163 -4.54 19.93 -3.71
N ILE A 164 -5.13 18.91 -4.30
CA ILE A 164 -4.45 17.96 -5.19
C ILE A 164 -4.89 18.24 -6.61
N THR A 165 -3.92 18.46 -7.51
CA THR A 165 -4.17 18.56 -8.95
C THR A 165 -3.91 17.20 -9.60
N LEU A 166 -4.89 16.73 -10.37
CA LEU A 166 -4.86 15.43 -11.05
C LEU A 166 -4.40 15.59 -12.51
N SER A 167 -3.95 14.50 -13.13
CA SER A 167 -3.53 14.46 -14.55
C SER A 167 -4.64 14.85 -15.52
N ASN A 168 -5.91 14.66 -15.18
CA ASN A 168 -7.08 15.10 -15.92
C ASN A 168 -7.48 16.57 -15.65
N ARG A 169 -6.59 17.35 -15.02
CA ARG A 169 -6.76 18.77 -14.63
C ARG A 169 -7.83 19.03 -13.57
N LYS A 170 -8.49 18.01 -13.05
CA LYS A 170 -9.42 18.16 -11.92
C LYS A 170 -8.65 18.46 -10.63
N LYS A 171 -9.28 19.22 -9.74
CA LYS A 171 -8.72 19.52 -8.40
C LYS A 171 -9.59 18.88 -7.34
N ILE A 172 -8.94 18.26 -6.36
CA ILE A 172 -9.57 17.65 -5.19
C ILE A 172 -9.08 18.40 -3.95
N LYS A 173 -10.01 18.72 -3.05
CA LYS A 173 -9.70 19.22 -1.71
C LYS A 173 -9.83 18.10 -0.70
N THR A 174 -8.89 18.02 0.23
CA THR A 174 -8.86 16.98 1.27
C THR A 174 -8.20 17.50 2.55
N THR A 175 -8.60 16.96 3.67
CA THR A 175 -7.97 17.25 4.96
C THR A 175 -6.65 16.51 5.12
N LEU A 176 -6.58 15.25 4.63
CA LEU A 176 -5.39 14.41 4.78
C LEU A 176 -5.01 13.76 3.45
N VAL A 177 -3.72 13.71 3.14
CA VAL A 177 -3.16 12.97 2.01
C VAL A 177 -2.27 11.85 2.51
N ILE A 178 -2.54 10.64 2.03
CA ILE A 178 -1.75 9.43 2.32
C ILE A 178 -0.98 9.04 1.08
N ALA A 179 0.34 9.03 1.17
CA ALA A 179 1.22 8.54 0.13
C ALA A 179 1.40 7.02 0.25
N ALA A 180 0.79 6.27 -0.66
CA ALA A 180 0.89 4.80 -0.78
C ALA A 180 1.35 4.40 -2.19
N ASP A 181 2.09 5.27 -2.88
CA ASP A 181 2.49 5.18 -4.28
C ASP A 181 3.83 4.45 -4.51
N SER A 182 4.21 3.57 -3.57
CA SER A 182 5.35 2.64 -3.61
C SER A 182 6.71 3.20 -3.17
N ARG A 183 7.76 2.37 -3.29
CA ARG A 183 9.14 2.71 -2.89
C ARG A 183 9.72 3.95 -3.58
N PHE A 184 9.31 4.21 -4.81
CA PHE A 184 9.73 5.39 -5.58
C PHE A 184 8.68 6.50 -5.54
N SER A 185 8.08 6.72 -4.38
CA SER A 185 6.99 7.65 -4.17
C SER A 185 7.25 9.03 -4.77
N LYS A 186 6.46 9.36 -5.79
CA LYS A 186 6.42 10.70 -6.38
C LYS A 186 5.81 11.71 -5.42
N VAL A 187 4.85 11.27 -4.59
CA VAL A 187 4.22 12.12 -3.57
C VAL A 187 5.24 12.54 -2.52
N ARG A 188 6.00 11.59 -1.98
CA ARG A 188 7.08 11.88 -1.03
C ARG A 188 8.05 12.92 -1.58
N SER A 189 8.53 12.71 -2.82
CA SER A 189 9.48 13.62 -3.48
C SER A 189 8.89 15.03 -3.66
N LYS A 190 7.62 15.13 -4.08
CA LYS A 190 6.91 16.41 -4.25
C LYS A 190 6.71 17.16 -2.93
N MET A 191 6.64 16.44 -1.83
CA MET A 191 6.54 17.02 -0.49
C MET A 191 7.90 17.38 0.12
N GLY A 192 9.00 17.25 -0.65
CA GLY A 192 10.34 17.55 -0.16
C GLY A 192 10.86 16.59 0.91
N ILE A 193 10.23 15.42 1.11
CA ILE A 193 10.68 14.44 2.09
C ILE A 193 11.82 13.63 1.48
N PRO A 194 13.05 13.75 2.00
CA PRO A 194 14.21 13.06 1.44
C PRO A 194 14.14 11.55 1.65
N ALA A 195 14.89 10.82 0.84
CA ALA A 195 15.15 9.40 1.04
C ALA A 195 16.57 9.08 0.58
N PHE A 196 17.27 8.28 1.35
CA PHE A 196 18.51 7.69 0.91
C PHE A 196 18.20 6.51 -0.02
N VAL A 197 18.75 6.57 -1.24
CA VAL A 197 18.59 5.50 -2.22
C VAL A 197 19.98 5.00 -2.61
N ARG A 198 20.26 3.72 -2.32
CA ARG A 198 21.47 3.04 -2.76
C ARG A 198 21.11 2.02 -3.82
N ASN A 199 21.71 2.15 -5.00
CA ASN A 199 21.58 1.15 -6.05
C ASN A 199 22.75 0.16 -5.89
N PHE A 200 22.43 -1.13 -5.74
CA PHE A 200 23.43 -2.19 -5.64
C PHE A 200 23.85 -2.74 -7.01
N ASN A 201 23.21 -2.29 -8.10
CA ASN A 201 23.39 -2.79 -9.48
C ASN A 201 23.22 -4.32 -9.57
N LYS A 202 22.28 -4.84 -8.80
CA LYS A 202 21.95 -6.27 -8.77
C LYS A 202 20.45 -6.43 -8.99
N ASP A 203 20.10 -7.47 -9.73
CA ASP A 203 18.71 -7.87 -9.97
C ASP A 203 18.38 -9.12 -9.16
N MET A 204 17.17 -9.16 -8.58
CA MET A 204 16.66 -10.32 -7.88
C MET A 204 15.74 -11.11 -8.82
N ILE A 205 16.06 -12.38 -9.01
CA ILE A 205 15.20 -13.32 -9.74
C ILE A 205 14.23 -13.93 -8.75
N VAL A 206 12.92 -13.82 -9.04
CA VAL A 206 11.86 -14.45 -8.24
C VAL A 206 11.15 -15.47 -9.11
N CYS A 207 11.15 -16.74 -8.68
CA CYS A 207 10.44 -17.81 -9.35
C CYS A 207 9.63 -18.64 -8.36
N ARG A 208 8.64 -19.35 -8.88
CA ARG A 208 7.89 -20.36 -8.15
C ARG A 208 8.24 -21.73 -8.73
N MET A 209 8.58 -22.67 -7.86
CA MET A 209 8.97 -24.01 -8.26
C MET A 209 8.10 -25.05 -7.56
N GLU A 210 7.84 -26.14 -8.22
CA GLU A 210 7.31 -27.37 -7.64
C GLU A 210 8.47 -28.26 -7.22
N HIS A 211 8.31 -28.97 -6.11
CA HIS A 211 9.34 -29.85 -5.57
C HIS A 211 8.71 -31.15 -5.03
N GLU A 212 9.44 -32.24 -5.11
CA GLU A 212 8.98 -33.55 -4.66
C GLU A 212 9.19 -33.76 -3.16
N LYS A 213 10.26 -33.18 -2.60
CA LYS A 213 10.60 -33.34 -1.18
C LYS A 213 9.86 -32.30 -0.33
N PRO A 214 9.28 -32.68 0.81
CA PRO A 214 8.57 -31.74 1.68
C PRO A 214 9.55 -30.72 2.30
N HIS A 215 9.22 -29.43 2.17
CA HIS A 215 10.01 -28.33 2.76
C HIS A 215 9.72 -28.08 4.27
N LYS A 216 8.80 -28.84 4.86
CA LYS A 216 8.43 -28.78 6.29
C LYS A 216 8.04 -27.37 6.80
N ASN A 217 7.64 -26.47 5.91
CA ASN A 217 7.33 -25.07 6.18
C ASN A 217 8.53 -24.28 6.76
N ILE A 218 9.74 -24.62 6.33
CA ILE A 218 10.98 -23.93 6.66
C ILE A 218 11.33 -22.96 5.56
N ALA A 219 11.53 -21.70 5.91
CA ALA A 219 12.11 -20.69 5.02
C ALA A 219 13.63 -20.73 5.16
N TYR A 220 14.33 -20.79 4.04
CA TYR A 220 15.79 -20.76 4.00
C TYR A 220 16.26 -19.47 3.36
N GLU A 221 17.21 -18.79 4.00
CA GLU A 221 17.96 -17.69 3.45
C GLU A 221 19.43 -18.09 3.45
N PHE A 222 20.07 -18.06 2.29
CA PHE A 222 21.42 -18.55 2.12
C PHE A 222 22.32 -17.43 1.61
N PHE A 223 23.26 -16.99 2.43
CA PHE A 223 24.23 -15.97 2.09
C PHE A 223 25.53 -16.60 1.57
N ARG A 224 26.03 -16.07 0.44
CA ARG A 224 27.37 -16.34 -0.06
C ARG A 224 28.05 -15.01 -0.36
N TYR A 225 29.15 -14.72 0.28
CA TYR A 225 29.82 -13.41 0.21
C TYR A 225 30.34 -13.05 -1.18
N ASP A 226 30.62 -14.02 -2.02
CA ASP A 226 31.12 -13.87 -3.39
C ASP A 226 30.00 -13.75 -4.45
N GLN A 227 28.76 -14.02 -4.09
CA GLN A 227 27.63 -14.11 -5.03
C GLN A 227 26.40 -13.27 -4.64
N THR A 228 26.45 -12.54 -3.54
CA THR A 228 25.34 -11.68 -3.10
C THR A 228 25.57 -10.20 -3.36
#